data_c1e2964895fb4bcc8e30220957e3c04e
#
_entry.id   c1e2964895fb4bcc8e30220957e3c04e
#
_cell.length_a   1.000
_cell.length_b   1.000
_cell.length_c   1.000
_cell.angle_alpha   90.00
_cell.angle_beta   90.00
_cell.angle_gamma   90.00
#
_symmetry.space_group_name_H-M   'P 1'
#
loop_
_entity.id
_entity.type
_entity.pdbx_description
1 polymer ?
#
loop_
_entity_poly.entity_id
_entity_poly.type
_entity_poly.pdbx_seq_one_letter_code
_entity_poly.pdbx_strand_id
1 'polypeptide(L)'
;MAHVAIMIRIIPSENRNMYFRMIQDSNTTFKVEMGRVGAAPYIRYYPISVWDKMYQKKISEGYQDKTELMDVHSSYTYKEIEDDSVRELISFLQQESSMAIKSNYSVSVSEVSPQMITQAEDILNQFSNDPLKDNSLLEQLFALLPRKMKNVADYLLPADAESEQIQNVIDRETDLLRMMETQMQALPSNDSKEKTLLEEWNLSITPVNNEKELRQIKRHMGHSADCFSKAFRVKNSNRDNAFWNYYDKHNYHKEDIHYWYHGSRNMNCLSILHNGLILNPKAPKVGHMFGYGIYLAPKAKKSIGYTSLKGSCWVHGTSDKAYLFVMKTVYKSPYHVYTWTSGMKSLTKSRISPHDAVFAHAGTSLRNDEVVIFDDAQVTLQYIIELKTIETQNGRE
;
A
#
# COMPACT_ATOMS: atom_id res chain seq x y z
N MET A 1 6.47 -23.97 24.15
CA MET A 1 6.58 -22.59 23.62
C MET A 1 6.92 -21.70 24.81
N ALA A 2 7.77 -20.69 24.62
CA ALA A 2 8.03 -19.71 25.68
C ALA A 2 6.74 -18.90 25.93
N HIS A 3 6.38 -18.71 27.22
CA HIS A 3 5.25 -17.86 27.57
C HIS A 3 5.61 -16.41 27.28
N VAL A 4 4.80 -15.72 26.47
CA VAL A 4 5.02 -14.34 26.05
C VAL A 4 3.73 -13.55 26.27
N ALA A 5 3.84 -12.29 26.73
CA ALA A 5 2.72 -11.35 26.78
C ALA A 5 3.21 -10.00 26.24
N ILE A 6 2.46 -9.42 25.32
CA ILE A 6 2.76 -8.11 24.73
C ILE A 6 1.58 -7.18 24.92
N MET A 7 1.86 -6.05 25.53
CA MET A 7 0.85 -5.07 25.91
C MET A 7 1.23 -3.68 25.42
N ILE A 8 0.27 -2.94 24.90
CA ILE A 8 0.46 -1.59 24.34
C ILE A 8 -0.49 -0.61 24.98
N ARG A 9 0.01 0.61 25.23
CA ARG A 9 -0.77 1.71 25.76
C ARG A 9 -0.45 3.00 25.03
N ILE A 10 -1.49 3.68 24.52
CA ILE A 10 -1.38 4.99 23.87
C ILE A 10 -2.17 6.00 24.68
N ILE A 11 -1.55 7.15 24.99
CA ILE A 11 -2.18 8.28 25.65
C ILE A 11 -1.76 9.55 24.90
N PRO A 12 -2.57 10.02 23.93
CA PRO A 12 -2.22 11.16 23.10
C PRO A 12 -1.99 12.44 23.88
N SER A 13 -2.83 12.73 24.87
CA SER A 13 -2.72 13.93 25.73
C SER A 13 -1.41 14.03 26.49
N GLU A 14 -0.74 12.91 26.73
CA GLU A 14 0.54 12.83 27.42
C GLU A 14 1.71 12.54 26.47
N ASN A 15 1.45 12.51 25.16
CA ASN A 15 2.39 12.07 24.13
C ASN A 15 3.02 10.69 24.45
N ARG A 16 2.25 9.77 25.04
CA ARG A 16 2.72 8.42 25.39
C ARG A 16 2.28 7.38 24.36
N ASN A 17 3.26 6.65 23.86
CA ASN A 17 3.09 5.48 23.01
C ASN A 17 4.04 4.40 23.55
N MET A 18 3.54 3.57 24.47
CA MET A 18 4.35 2.68 25.31
C MET A 18 4.03 1.22 25.04
N TYR A 19 5.07 0.38 25.06
CA TYR A 19 4.90 -1.07 25.06
C TYR A 19 5.48 -1.69 26.33
N PHE A 20 4.96 -2.87 26.65
CA PHE A 20 5.41 -3.70 27.75
C PHE A 20 5.35 -5.17 27.30
N ARG A 21 6.51 -5.79 27.16
CA ARG A 21 6.65 -7.18 26.68
C ARG A 21 7.23 -8.04 27.78
N MET A 22 6.55 -9.12 28.12
CA MET A 22 6.99 -10.13 29.07
C MET A 22 7.37 -11.39 28.28
N ILE A 23 8.55 -11.95 28.52
CA ILE A 23 9.06 -13.11 27.79
C ILE A 23 9.64 -14.09 28.85
N GLN A 24 9.08 -15.29 28.92
CA GLN A 24 9.64 -16.33 29.79
C GLN A 24 11.03 -16.72 29.28
N ASP A 25 12.04 -16.53 30.14
CA ASP A 25 13.44 -16.78 29.86
C ASP A 25 13.84 -18.18 30.31
N SER A 26 13.27 -18.62 31.44
CA SER A 26 13.48 -19.95 32.01
C SER A 26 12.26 -20.44 32.82
N ASN A 27 12.33 -21.61 33.43
CA ASN A 27 11.27 -22.09 34.31
C ASN A 27 11.11 -21.25 35.60
N THR A 28 12.07 -20.40 35.93
CA THR A 28 12.10 -19.63 37.18
C THR A 28 12.07 -18.12 36.98
N THR A 29 12.36 -17.63 35.75
CA THR A 29 12.49 -16.20 35.43
C THR A 29 11.84 -15.82 34.14
N PHE A 30 11.46 -14.53 34.02
CA PHE A 30 11.05 -13.92 32.79
C PHE A 30 11.71 -12.54 32.62
N LYS A 31 11.93 -12.19 31.37
CA LYS A 31 12.45 -10.91 30.95
C LYS A 31 11.27 -9.95 30.65
N VAL A 32 11.40 -8.71 31.08
CA VAL A 32 10.51 -7.62 30.71
C VAL A 32 11.28 -6.64 29.85
N GLU A 33 10.73 -6.34 28.69
CA GLU A 33 11.16 -5.27 27.78
C GLU A 33 10.09 -4.18 27.78
N MET A 34 10.45 -2.94 28.10
CA MET A 34 9.48 -1.85 28.16
C MET A 34 10.09 -0.54 27.66
N GLY A 35 9.24 0.32 27.13
CA GLY A 35 9.67 1.62 26.63
C GLY A 35 8.66 2.26 25.70
N ARG A 36 9.11 3.31 25.04
CA ARG A 36 8.35 3.91 23.94
C ARG A 36 8.43 3.01 22.72
N VAL A 37 7.31 2.83 22.01
CA VAL A 37 7.25 2.08 20.76
C VAL A 37 8.27 2.66 19.77
N GLY A 38 9.18 1.80 19.27
CA GLY A 38 10.24 2.18 18.33
C GLY A 38 11.52 2.71 18.96
N ALA A 39 11.61 2.80 20.31
CA ALA A 39 12.83 3.12 21.03
C ALA A 39 13.53 1.87 21.56
N ALA A 40 14.80 1.99 21.95
CA ALA A 40 15.52 0.91 22.62
C ALA A 40 14.81 0.51 23.92
N PRO A 41 14.66 -0.81 24.18
CA PRO A 41 13.98 -1.29 25.38
C PRO A 41 14.77 -1.03 26.65
N TYR A 42 14.05 -0.71 27.72
CA TYR A 42 14.56 -0.91 29.08
C TYR A 42 14.25 -2.35 29.49
N ILE A 43 15.28 -3.11 29.88
CA ILE A 43 15.19 -4.55 30.15
C ILE A 43 15.33 -4.81 31.64
N ARG A 44 14.43 -5.64 32.18
CA ARG A 44 14.50 -6.18 33.56
C ARG A 44 14.13 -7.65 33.60
N TYR A 45 14.67 -8.37 34.59
CA TYR A 45 14.36 -9.77 34.86
C TYR A 45 13.61 -9.90 36.18
N TYR A 46 12.62 -10.80 36.20
CA TYR A 46 11.77 -11.02 37.35
C TYR A 46 11.55 -12.52 37.57
N PRO A 47 11.30 -12.95 38.84
CA PRO A 47 10.89 -14.33 39.13
C PRO A 47 9.55 -14.64 38.45
N ILE A 48 9.40 -15.86 37.92
CA ILE A 48 8.17 -16.28 37.23
C ILE A 48 6.92 -16.19 38.14
N SER A 49 7.11 -16.32 39.44
CA SER A 49 6.02 -16.24 40.44
C SER A 49 5.31 -14.91 40.49
N VAL A 50 5.88 -13.85 39.94
CA VAL A 50 5.21 -12.52 39.88
C VAL A 50 4.59 -12.20 38.49
N TRP A 51 4.60 -13.14 37.55
CA TRP A 51 4.10 -12.97 36.20
C TRP A 51 2.64 -12.47 36.18
N ASP A 52 1.73 -13.23 36.75
CA ASP A 52 0.29 -12.92 36.72
C ASP A 52 -0.02 -11.60 37.42
N LYS A 53 0.62 -11.32 38.54
CA LYS A 53 0.46 -10.06 39.27
C LYS A 53 0.92 -8.88 38.42
N MET A 54 2.03 -9.02 37.70
CA MET A 54 2.55 -7.95 36.82
C MET A 54 1.68 -7.75 35.62
N TYR A 55 1.21 -8.82 34.98
CA TYR A 55 0.30 -8.79 33.87
C TYR A 55 -1.01 -8.05 34.24
N GLN A 56 -1.69 -8.48 35.30
CA GLN A 56 -2.93 -7.87 35.76
C GLN A 56 -2.74 -6.39 36.14
N LYS A 57 -1.61 -6.04 36.73
CA LYS A 57 -1.27 -4.66 37.02
C LYS A 57 -1.19 -3.83 35.73
N LYS A 58 -0.57 -4.35 34.67
CA LYS A 58 -0.46 -3.62 33.40
C LYS A 58 -1.82 -3.46 32.72
N ILE A 59 -2.67 -4.46 32.73
CA ILE A 59 -4.05 -4.35 32.24
C ILE A 59 -4.81 -3.27 33.03
N SER A 60 -4.72 -3.24 34.36
CA SER A 60 -5.36 -2.21 35.20
C SER A 60 -4.80 -0.80 34.97
N GLU A 61 -3.54 -0.67 34.52
CA GLU A 61 -2.92 0.57 34.09
C GLU A 61 -3.40 1.05 32.70
N GLY A 62 -4.28 0.29 32.01
CA GLY A 62 -4.84 0.62 30.70
C GLY A 62 -4.00 0.15 29.51
N TYR A 63 -3.06 -0.80 29.73
CA TYR A 63 -2.44 -1.51 28.62
C TYR A 63 -3.42 -2.51 28.01
N GLN A 64 -3.42 -2.61 26.69
CA GLN A 64 -4.19 -3.60 25.95
C GLN A 64 -3.30 -4.79 25.62
N ASP A 65 -3.75 -6.01 25.92
CA ASP A 65 -3.07 -7.23 25.52
C ASP A 65 -3.22 -7.48 24.01
N LYS A 66 -2.10 -7.78 23.37
CA LYS A 66 -1.98 -8.07 21.93
C LYS A 66 -1.24 -9.41 21.68
N THR A 67 -1.08 -10.22 22.70
CA THR A 67 -0.28 -11.46 22.64
C THR A 67 -0.90 -12.54 21.77
N GLU A 68 -2.20 -12.68 21.80
CA GLU A 68 -2.94 -13.75 21.11
C GLU A 68 -2.88 -13.66 19.58
N LEU A 69 -2.45 -12.51 19.06
CA LEU A 69 -2.46 -12.20 17.62
C LEU A 69 -1.07 -12.40 16.98
N MET A 70 -0.07 -12.85 17.74
CA MET A 70 1.30 -13.02 17.24
C MET A 70 1.54 -14.45 16.76
N ASP A 71 1.93 -14.57 15.51
CA ASP A 71 2.25 -15.86 14.89
C ASP A 71 3.75 -16.17 14.93
N VAL A 72 4.12 -17.47 14.91
CA VAL A 72 5.50 -17.93 15.04
C VAL A 72 6.08 -18.24 13.67
N HIS A 73 7.26 -17.71 13.40
CA HIS A 73 8.00 -17.86 12.14
C HIS A 73 8.25 -19.27 11.65
N SER A 74 8.21 -19.44 10.31
CA SER A 74 8.77 -20.59 9.63
C SER A 74 10.15 -20.28 9.02
N SER A 75 11.03 -21.27 8.99
CA SER A 75 12.37 -21.21 8.39
C SER A 75 12.39 -21.59 6.90
N TYR A 76 11.26 -21.54 6.23
CA TYR A 76 11.12 -21.92 4.81
C TYR A 76 11.57 -20.78 3.89
N THR A 77 11.98 -21.15 2.67
CA THR A 77 12.36 -20.21 1.60
C THR A 77 11.68 -20.59 0.30
N TYR A 78 11.37 -19.61 -0.54
CA TYR A 78 10.92 -19.86 -1.90
C TYR A 78 12.07 -20.35 -2.79
N LYS A 79 11.72 -21.06 -3.86
CA LYS A 79 12.62 -21.30 -4.99
C LYS A 79 13.04 -19.95 -5.60
N GLU A 80 14.28 -19.87 -6.05
CA GLU A 80 14.80 -18.65 -6.66
C GLU A 80 14.15 -18.38 -8.01
N ILE A 81 13.89 -17.11 -8.31
CA ILE A 81 13.41 -16.65 -9.63
C ILE A 81 14.59 -16.76 -10.61
N GLU A 82 14.41 -17.50 -11.70
CA GLU A 82 15.48 -17.83 -12.66
C GLU A 82 15.96 -16.61 -13.45
N ASP A 83 15.05 -15.72 -13.89
CA ASP A 83 15.43 -14.50 -14.64
C ASP A 83 16.01 -13.46 -13.69
N ASP A 84 17.27 -13.10 -13.90
CA ASP A 84 18.02 -12.14 -13.06
C ASP A 84 17.34 -10.79 -12.99
N SER A 85 16.81 -10.28 -14.09
CA SER A 85 16.19 -8.95 -14.13
C SER A 85 14.85 -8.91 -13.39
N VAL A 86 14.09 -10.01 -13.41
CA VAL A 86 12.86 -10.16 -12.64
C VAL A 86 13.18 -10.36 -11.17
N ARG A 87 14.21 -11.13 -10.84
CA ARG A 87 14.69 -11.31 -9.47
C ARG A 87 15.14 -9.98 -8.86
N GLU A 88 15.91 -9.17 -9.60
CA GLU A 88 16.30 -7.83 -9.18
C GLU A 88 15.10 -6.91 -8.93
N LEU A 89 14.10 -6.94 -9.83
CA LEU A 89 12.86 -6.17 -9.69
C LEU A 89 12.15 -6.55 -8.40
N ILE A 90 11.86 -7.83 -8.19
CA ILE A 90 11.09 -8.30 -7.03
C ILE A 90 11.86 -8.04 -5.73
N SER A 91 13.17 -8.33 -5.69
CA SER A 91 14.00 -8.07 -4.51
C SER A 91 14.04 -6.58 -4.15
N PHE A 92 14.15 -5.70 -5.13
CA PHE A 92 14.11 -4.26 -4.91
C PHE A 92 12.76 -3.82 -4.32
N LEU A 93 11.64 -4.26 -4.89
CA LEU A 93 10.30 -3.89 -4.42
C LEU A 93 9.99 -4.46 -3.01
N GLN A 94 10.46 -5.68 -2.71
CA GLN A 94 10.38 -6.26 -1.37
C GLN A 94 11.18 -5.44 -0.36
N GLN A 95 12.38 -4.98 -0.74
CA GLN A 95 13.21 -4.15 0.12
C GLN A 95 12.56 -2.79 0.40
N GLU A 96 12.04 -2.10 -0.63
CA GLU A 96 11.34 -0.81 -0.48
C GLU A 96 10.13 -0.92 0.46
N SER A 97 9.29 -1.94 0.26
CA SER A 97 8.14 -2.21 1.11
C SER A 97 8.56 -2.56 2.55
N SER A 98 9.58 -3.41 2.72
CA SER A 98 10.11 -3.78 4.04
C SER A 98 10.71 -2.57 4.79
N MET A 99 11.42 -1.68 4.09
CA MET A 99 11.95 -0.46 4.69
C MET A 99 10.81 0.47 5.14
N ALA A 100 9.76 0.60 4.34
CA ALA A 100 8.58 1.39 4.71
C ALA A 100 7.90 0.81 5.96
N ILE A 101 7.71 -0.50 6.04
CA ILE A 101 7.14 -1.16 7.22
C ILE A 101 8.04 -0.92 8.44
N LYS A 102 9.33 -1.22 8.34
CA LYS A 102 10.31 -1.05 9.44
C LYS A 102 10.41 0.39 9.93
N SER A 103 10.24 1.39 9.06
CA SER A 103 10.28 2.80 9.47
C SER A 103 9.00 3.24 10.19
N ASN A 104 7.87 2.61 9.90
CA ASN A 104 6.56 2.99 10.42
C ASN A 104 6.11 2.15 11.63
N TYR A 105 6.43 0.88 11.67
CA TYR A 105 5.97 -0.04 12.71
C TYR A 105 7.11 -0.55 13.59
N SER A 106 6.79 -0.88 14.84
CA SER A 106 7.73 -1.54 15.77
C SER A 106 7.62 -3.06 15.74
N VAL A 107 6.54 -3.58 15.15
CA VAL A 107 6.35 -5.01 14.91
C VAL A 107 6.95 -5.41 13.57
N SER A 108 7.48 -6.62 13.48
CA SER A 108 7.90 -7.23 12.22
C SER A 108 6.69 -7.83 11.51
N VAL A 109 6.81 -8.02 10.20
CA VAL A 109 5.75 -8.65 9.37
C VAL A 109 5.31 -10.00 9.93
N SER A 110 6.22 -10.75 10.45
CA SER A 110 6.04 -12.08 11.01
C SER A 110 5.37 -12.11 12.39
N GLU A 111 5.30 -10.97 13.05
CA GLU A 111 4.55 -10.81 14.31
C GLU A 111 3.10 -10.36 14.05
N VAL A 112 2.72 -10.14 12.78
CA VAL A 112 1.37 -9.71 12.38
C VAL A 112 0.59 -10.92 11.88
N SER A 113 -0.61 -11.13 12.42
CA SER A 113 -1.51 -12.20 11.99
C SER A 113 -2.54 -11.71 10.95
N PRO A 114 -3.15 -12.63 10.16
CA PRO A 114 -4.27 -12.27 9.28
C PRO A 114 -5.42 -11.58 10.01
N GLN A 115 -5.68 -11.99 11.26
CA GLN A 115 -6.73 -11.39 12.09
C GLN A 115 -6.43 -9.93 12.44
N MET A 116 -5.17 -9.58 12.69
CA MET A 116 -4.77 -8.18 12.90
C MET A 116 -5.01 -7.33 11.66
N ILE A 117 -4.72 -7.85 10.48
CA ILE A 117 -4.99 -7.15 9.20
C ILE A 117 -6.49 -6.91 9.06
N THR A 118 -7.33 -7.93 9.22
CA THR A 118 -8.79 -7.80 9.12
C THR A 118 -9.34 -6.79 10.15
N GLN A 119 -8.87 -6.84 11.40
CA GLN A 119 -9.28 -5.86 12.42
C GLN A 119 -8.84 -4.44 12.08
N ALA A 120 -7.64 -4.27 11.52
CA ALA A 120 -7.14 -2.96 11.10
C ALA A 120 -7.98 -2.39 9.93
N GLU A 121 -8.35 -3.23 8.96
CA GLU A 121 -9.28 -2.86 7.89
C GLU A 121 -10.65 -2.47 8.43
N ASP A 122 -11.20 -3.23 9.38
CA ASP A 122 -12.48 -2.92 10.01
C ASP A 122 -12.45 -1.59 10.77
N ILE A 123 -11.32 -1.26 11.41
CA ILE A 123 -11.13 0.05 12.04
C ILE A 123 -11.14 1.16 11.00
N LEU A 124 -10.36 1.03 9.91
CA LEU A 124 -10.30 2.02 8.84
C LEU A 124 -11.67 2.21 8.15
N ASN A 125 -12.46 1.16 8.03
CA ASN A 125 -13.79 1.20 7.43
C ASN A 125 -14.85 1.93 8.29
N GLN A 126 -14.56 2.21 9.58
CA GLN A 126 -15.46 2.90 10.50
C GLN A 126 -15.27 4.42 10.53
N PHE A 127 -14.27 4.95 9.82
CA PHE A 127 -14.05 6.39 9.74
C PHE A 127 -15.30 7.09 9.21
N SER A 128 -15.65 8.22 9.79
CA SER A 128 -16.93 8.90 9.58
C SER A 128 -16.84 10.37 9.19
N ASN A 129 -15.63 10.90 8.95
CA ASN A 129 -15.34 12.32 8.78
C ASN A 129 -15.66 13.17 10.04
N ASP A 130 -15.55 12.57 11.20
CA ASP A 130 -15.61 13.22 12.50
C ASP A 130 -14.21 13.11 13.16
N PRO A 131 -13.40 14.17 13.19
CA PRO A 131 -12.02 14.09 13.68
C PRO A 131 -11.88 13.53 15.10
N LEU A 132 -12.84 13.80 16.00
CA LEU A 132 -12.78 13.28 17.37
C LEU A 132 -13.01 11.77 17.41
N LYS A 133 -14.00 11.32 16.68
CA LYS A 133 -14.32 9.88 16.57
C LYS A 133 -13.24 9.14 15.80
N ASP A 134 -12.78 9.71 14.70
CA ASP A 134 -11.77 9.12 13.83
C ASP A 134 -10.40 9.05 14.54
N ASN A 135 -10.06 9.99 15.43
CA ASN A 135 -8.89 9.90 16.28
C ASN A 135 -8.96 8.73 17.26
N SER A 136 -10.13 8.43 17.84
CA SER A 136 -10.30 7.24 18.68
C SER A 136 -10.07 5.95 17.88
N LEU A 137 -10.45 5.92 16.60
CA LEU A 137 -10.16 4.79 15.70
C LEU A 137 -8.68 4.70 15.36
N LEU A 138 -7.99 5.83 15.14
CA LEU A 138 -6.53 5.86 14.95
C LEU A 138 -5.79 5.33 16.17
N GLU A 139 -6.20 5.69 17.38
CA GLU A 139 -5.62 5.16 18.62
C GLU A 139 -5.76 3.64 18.72
N GLN A 140 -6.94 3.11 18.35
CA GLN A 140 -7.17 1.65 18.30
C GLN A 140 -6.29 0.98 17.24
N LEU A 141 -6.17 1.59 16.05
CA LEU A 141 -5.31 1.09 14.97
C LEU A 141 -3.83 1.04 15.41
N PHE A 142 -3.34 2.10 16.06
CA PHE A 142 -1.96 2.19 16.53
C PHE A 142 -1.68 1.27 17.74
N ALA A 143 -2.70 0.92 18.51
CA ALA A 143 -2.58 -0.09 19.56
C ALA A 143 -2.59 -1.52 18.97
N LEU A 144 -3.32 -1.74 17.88
CA LEU A 144 -3.36 -3.02 17.18
C LEU A 144 -2.06 -3.27 16.40
N LEU A 145 -1.62 -2.28 15.62
CA LEU A 145 -0.39 -2.29 14.83
C LEU A 145 0.52 -1.15 15.33
N PRO A 146 1.44 -1.42 16.27
CA PRO A 146 2.20 -0.39 16.97
C PRO A 146 3.06 0.48 16.05
N ARG A 147 2.70 1.75 15.94
CA ARG A 147 3.38 2.75 15.11
C ARG A 147 4.57 3.37 15.84
N LYS A 148 5.67 3.60 15.12
CA LYS A 148 6.81 4.40 15.59
C LYS A 148 6.45 5.89 15.48
N MET A 149 6.16 6.52 16.60
CA MET A 149 5.75 7.91 16.67
C MET A 149 6.68 8.69 17.61
N LYS A 150 7.30 9.77 17.13
CA LYS A 150 8.05 10.69 17.99
C LYS A 150 7.09 11.54 18.83
N ASN A 151 6.09 12.09 18.19
CA ASN A 151 5.00 12.81 18.82
C ASN A 151 3.67 12.21 18.33
N VAL A 152 2.82 11.77 19.23
CA VAL A 152 1.55 11.10 18.88
C VAL A 152 0.61 12.05 18.15
N ALA A 153 0.60 13.33 18.53
CA ALA A 153 -0.27 14.32 17.92
C ALA A 153 -0.04 14.52 16.41
N ASP A 154 1.19 14.26 15.91
CA ASP A 154 1.52 14.37 14.48
C ASP A 154 0.85 13.28 13.63
N TYR A 155 0.29 12.26 14.26
CA TYR A 155 -0.39 11.12 13.62
C TYR A 155 -1.91 11.17 13.77
N LEU A 156 -2.41 12.14 14.54
CA LEU A 156 -3.83 12.34 14.76
C LEU A 156 -4.35 13.48 13.87
N LEU A 157 -5.65 13.51 13.70
CA LEU A 157 -6.36 14.57 12.99
C LEU A 157 -6.49 15.81 13.88
N PRO A 158 -6.24 17.03 13.38
CA PRO A 158 -6.61 18.24 14.08
C PRO A 158 -8.15 18.31 14.27
N ALA A 159 -8.61 19.01 15.30
CA ALA A 159 -10.04 19.07 15.63
C ALA A 159 -10.90 19.71 14.52
N ASP A 160 -10.29 20.56 13.71
CA ASP A 160 -10.86 21.24 12.55
C ASP A 160 -10.46 20.61 11.21
N ALA A 161 -10.02 19.34 11.22
CA ALA A 161 -9.60 18.63 10.01
C ALA A 161 -10.68 18.61 8.95
N GLU A 162 -10.34 19.07 7.75
CA GLU A 162 -11.21 18.95 6.59
C GLU A 162 -11.23 17.53 6.03
N SER A 163 -12.29 17.21 5.30
CA SER A 163 -12.48 15.87 4.70
C SER A 163 -11.28 15.40 3.86
N GLU A 164 -10.54 16.31 3.21
CA GLU A 164 -9.35 15.97 2.43
C GLU A 164 -8.19 15.50 3.34
N GLN A 165 -8.01 16.13 4.50
CA GLN A 165 -6.99 15.73 5.46
C GLN A 165 -7.31 14.36 6.06
N ILE A 166 -8.59 14.12 6.38
CA ILE A 166 -9.07 12.82 6.87
C ILE A 166 -8.81 11.73 5.81
N GLN A 167 -9.16 12.00 4.54
CA GLN A 167 -8.92 11.06 3.45
C GLN A 167 -7.43 10.75 3.27
N ASN A 168 -6.56 11.76 3.34
CA ASN A 168 -5.11 11.56 3.24
C ASN A 168 -4.57 10.65 4.35
N VAL A 169 -5.13 10.73 5.56
CA VAL A 169 -4.78 9.82 6.67
C VAL A 169 -5.26 8.40 6.36
N ILE A 170 -6.51 8.23 5.91
CA ILE A 170 -7.07 6.92 5.55
C ILE A 170 -6.24 6.27 4.44
N ASP A 171 -5.92 7.02 3.38
CA ASP A 171 -5.14 6.50 2.24
C ASP A 171 -3.74 6.05 2.69
N ARG A 172 -3.07 6.87 3.53
CA ARG A 172 -1.76 6.53 4.07
C ARG A 172 -1.79 5.26 4.92
N GLU A 173 -2.75 5.15 5.85
CA GLU A 173 -2.86 3.97 6.70
C GLU A 173 -3.29 2.73 5.90
N THR A 174 -4.16 2.90 4.91
CA THR A 174 -4.56 1.82 3.99
C THR A 174 -3.37 1.32 3.17
N ASP A 175 -2.56 2.22 2.61
CA ASP A 175 -1.36 1.83 1.85
C ASP A 175 -0.37 1.05 2.71
N LEU A 176 -0.13 1.51 3.95
CA LEU A 176 0.75 0.83 4.89
C LEU A 176 0.21 -0.55 5.30
N LEU A 177 -1.09 -0.66 5.49
CA LEU A 177 -1.73 -1.93 5.83
C LEU A 177 -1.62 -2.93 4.68
N ARG A 178 -1.87 -2.50 3.45
CA ARG A 178 -1.70 -3.34 2.24
C ARG A 178 -0.26 -3.79 2.04
N MET A 179 0.72 -2.92 2.31
CA MET A 179 2.13 -3.33 2.29
C MET A 179 2.42 -4.41 3.32
N MET A 180 1.91 -4.25 4.55
CA MET A 180 2.05 -5.23 5.63
C MET A 180 1.43 -6.57 5.23
N GLU A 181 0.19 -6.55 4.74
CA GLU A 181 -0.52 -7.73 4.25
C GLU A 181 0.25 -8.44 3.13
N THR A 182 0.69 -7.69 2.11
CA THR A 182 1.44 -8.24 0.98
C THR A 182 2.76 -8.89 1.44
N GLN A 183 3.49 -8.25 2.33
CA GLN A 183 4.73 -8.81 2.89
C GLN A 183 4.46 -10.04 3.77
N MET A 184 3.35 -10.06 4.49
CA MET A 184 2.92 -11.23 5.26
C MET A 184 2.58 -12.41 4.34
N GLN A 185 1.85 -12.15 3.24
CA GLN A 185 1.53 -13.15 2.22
C GLN A 185 2.76 -13.60 1.41
N ALA A 186 3.84 -12.80 1.43
CA ALA A 186 5.13 -13.17 0.86
C ALA A 186 6.00 -14.02 1.80
N LEU A 187 5.56 -14.30 3.04
CA LEU A 187 6.28 -15.20 3.93
C LEU A 187 6.14 -16.65 3.45
N PRO A 188 7.26 -17.38 3.29
CA PRO A 188 7.20 -18.73 2.78
C PRO A 188 6.57 -19.71 3.79
N SER A 189 5.79 -20.65 3.29
CA SER A 189 5.20 -21.78 4.02
C SER A 189 5.94 -23.08 3.74
N ASN A 190 5.48 -24.18 4.32
CA ASN A 190 6.07 -25.51 4.08
C ASN A 190 6.04 -25.91 2.59
N ASP A 191 5.00 -25.52 1.86
CA ASP A 191 4.80 -25.87 0.45
C ASP A 191 5.57 -24.93 -0.50
N SER A 192 6.24 -23.90 0.01
CA SER A 192 6.94 -22.88 -0.80
C SER A 192 8.27 -23.37 -1.39
N LYS A 193 8.82 -24.51 -0.95
CA LYS A 193 10.16 -24.99 -1.36
C LYS A 193 10.29 -25.30 -2.86
N GLU A 194 9.19 -25.65 -3.49
CA GLU A 194 9.15 -26.04 -4.92
C GLU A 194 8.66 -24.92 -5.83
N LYS A 195 8.20 -23.81 -5.26
CA LYS A 195 7.63 -22.67 -5.99
C LYS A 195 8.42 -21.40 -5.77
N THR A 196 8.45 -20.55 -6.76
CA THR A 196 8.85 -19.16 -6.61
C THR A 196 7.73 -18.35 -5.95
N LEU A 197 8.03 -17.19 -5.39
CA LEU A 197 7.01 -16.25 -4.89
C LEU A 197 5.99 -15.87 -5.98
N LEU A 198 6.45 -15.73 -7.23
CA LEU A 198 5.58 -15.37 -8.35
C LEU A 198 4.58 -16.48 -8.66
N GLU A 199 5.01 -17.74 -8.64
CA GLU A 199 4.13 -18.90 -8.83
C GLU A 199 3.10 -19.03 -7.71
N GLU A 200 3.51 -18.76 -6.44
CA GLU A 200 2.58 -18.74 -5.31
C GLU A 200 1.49 -17.70 -5.49
N TRP A 201 1.84 -16.55 -6.05
CA TRP A 201 0.90 -15.45 -6.28
C TRP A 201 0.12 -15.55 -7.61
N ASN A 202 0.30 -16.61 -8.40
CA ASN A 202 -0.23 -16.73 -9.76
C ASN A 202 0.13 -15.53 -10.65
N LEU A 203 1.34 -15.01 -10.44
CA LEU A 203 1.90 -13.84 -11.11
C LEU A 203 3.02 -14.28 -12.06
N SER A 204 2.98 -13.82 -13.29
CA SER A 204 4.05 -14.00 -14.28
C SER A 204 4.60 -12.64 -14.68
N ILE A 205 5.90 -12.50 -14.59
CA ILE A 205 6.63 -11.29 -15.00
C ILE A 205 7.73 -11.72 -15.96
N THR A 206 7.75 -11.11 -17.14
CA THR A 206 8.75 -11.41 -18.17
C THR A 206 9.34 -10.14 -18.76
N PRO A 207 10.69 -10.04 -18.93
CA PRO A 207 11.31 -8.91 -19.57
C PRO A 207 10.79 -8.71 -21.00
N VAL A 208 10.61 -7.45 -21.40
CA VAL A 208 10.30 -7.10 -22.78
C VAL A 208 11.61 -6.95 -23.54
N ASN A 209 11.98 -7.98 -24.32
CA ASN A 209 13.18 -8.00 -25.14
C ASN A 209 12.90 -7.73 -26.63
N ASN A 210 11.64 -7.70 -27.03
CA ASN A 210 11.24 -7.44 -28.42
C ASN A 210 11.38 -5.95 -28.73
N GLU A 211 12.27 -5.59 -29.65
CA GLU A 211 12.54 -4.20 -30.02
C GLU A 211 11.31 -3.45 -30.60
N LYS A 212 10.43 -4.15 -31.33
CA LYS A 212 9.23 -3.50 -31.89
C LYS A 212 8.30 -3.09 -30.74
N GLU A 213 8.14 -3.94 -29.75
CA GLU A 213 7.32 -3.68 -28.56
C GLU A 213 7.95 -2.59 -27.69
N LEU A 214 9.26 -2.63 -27.45
CA LEU A 214 9.98 -1.57 -26.75
C LEU A 214 9.80 -0.21 -27.42
N ARG A 215 9.90 -0.17 -28.76
CA ARG A 215 9.63 1.06 -29.51
C ARG A 215 8.19 1.54 -29.37
N GLN A 216 7.22 0.65 -29.31
CA GLN A 216 5.83 1.00 -29.07
C GLN A 216 5.64 1.58 -27.66
N ILE A 217 6.17 0.93 -26.61
CA ILE A 217 6.12 1.42 -25.24
C ILE A 217 6.72 2.83 -25.15
N LYS A 218 7.95 3.03 -25.65
CA LYS A 218 8.62 4.34 -25.64
C LYS A 218 7.83 5.40 -26.42
N ARG A 219 7.24 5.06 -27.57
CA ARG A 219 6.41 5.97 -28.34
C ARG A 219 5.18 6.44 -27.53
N HIS A 220 4.51 5.52 -26.82
CA HIS A 220 3.38 5.86 -25.96
C HIS A 220 3.80 6.73 -24.76
N MET A 221 5.00 6.55 -24.22
CA MET A 221 5.52 7.42 -23.16
C MET A 221 5.82 8.85 -23.64
N GLY A 222 5.98 9.06 -24.96
CA GLY A 222 6.31 10.35 -25.55
C GLY A 222 7.63 10.91 -24.99
N HIS A 223 7.68 12.19 -24.65
CA HIS A 223 8.88 12.83 -24.05
C HIS A 223 9.33 12.19 -22.74
N SER A 224 8.47 11.43 -22.07
CA SER A 224 8.86 10.71 -20.84
C SER A 224 9.66 9.46 -21.12
N ALA A 225 9.89 9.08 -22.39
CA ALA A 225 10.73 7.95 -22.75
C ALA A 225 12.21 8.16 -22.41
N ASP A 226 12.64 9.40 -22.18
CA ASP A 226 14.03 9.71 -21.78
C ASP A 226 14.41 9.09 -20.43
N CYS A 227 13.45 8.91 -19.52
CA CYS A 227 13.67 8.22 -18.25
C CYS A 227 13.43 6.70 -18.31
N PHE A 228 13.09 6.14 -19.47
CA PHE A 228 12.87 4.70 -19.63
C PHE A 228 14.17 3.90 -19.44
N SER A 229 14.10 2.84 -18.63
CA SER A 229 15.21 1.89 -18.46
C SER A 229 14.88 0.52 -19.00
N LYS A 230 13.91 -0.15 -18.41
CA LYS A 230 13.46 -1.52 -18.75
C LYS A 230 11.93 -1.59 -18.73
N ALA A 231 11.37 -2.60 -19.38
CA ALA A 231 9.96 -2.93 -19.27
C ALA A 231 9.76 -4.42 -19.05
N PHE A 232 8.75 -4.76 -18.26
CA PHE A 232 8.35 -6.14 -18.02
C PHE A 232 6.86 -6.29 -18.32
N ARG A 233 6.49 -7.36 -19.02
CA ARG A 233 5.08 -7.77 -19.11
C ARG A 233 4.68 -8.38 -17.80
N VAL A 234 3.50 -8.04 -17.34
CA VAL A 234 2.91 -8.55 -16.12
C VAL A 234 1.62 -9.27 -16.47
N LYS A 235 1.46 -10.47 -15.94
CA LYS A 235 0.23 -11.23 -15.98
C LYS A 235 -0.11 -11.68 -14.56
N ASN A 236 -1.17 -11.12 -14.01
CA ASN A 236 -1.72 -11.53 -12.72
C ASN A 236 -3.00 -12.31 -12.99
N SER A 237 -2.94 -13.64 -12.88
CA SER A 237 -4.04 -14.51 -13.29
C SER A 237 -5.35 -14.23 -12.55
N ASN A 238 -5.27 -13.84 -11.28
CA ASN A 238 -6.45 -13.52 -10.47
C ASN A 238 -7.14 -12.24 -10.98
N ARG A 239 -6.34 -11.20 -11.25
CA ARG A 239 -6.85 -9.91 -11.78
C ARG A 239 -7.29 -10.02 -13.23
N ASP A 240 -6.56 -10.76 -14.04
CA ASP A 240 -6.93 -11.01 -15.44
C ASP A 240 -8.25 -11.77 -15.54
N ASN A 241 -8.48 -12.78 -14.70
CA ASN A 241 -9.75 -13.50 -14.66
C ASN A 241 -10.91 -12.57 -14.26
N ALA A 242 -10.72 -11.71 -13.25
CA ALA A 242 -11.73 -10.73 -12.85
C ALA A 242 -12.03 -9.75 -14.00
N PHE A 243 -10.98 -9.26 -14.67
CA PHE A 243 -11.09 -8.35 -15.82
C PHE A 243 -11.87 -8.97 -16.99
N TRP A 244 -11.52 -10.18 -17.42
CA TRP A 244 -12.17 -10.84 -18.55
C TRP A 244 -13.61 -11.27 -18.23
N ASN A 245 -13.88 -11.71 -17.00
CA ASN A 245 -15.24 -11.97 -16.54
C ASN A 245 -16.11 -10.69 -16.55
N TYR A 246 -15.52 -9.56 -16.15
CA TYR A 246 -16.21 -8.27 -16.21
C TYR A 246 -16.46 -7.83 -17.65
N TYR A 247 -15.46 -7.97 -18.53
CA TYR A 247 -15.54 -7.66 -19.94
C TYR A 247 -16.67 -8.43 -20.62
N ASP A 248 -16.71 -9.75 -20.46
CA ASP A 248 -17.73 -10.62 -21.07
C ASP A 248 -19.13 -10.32 -20.51
N LYS A 249 -19.25 -10.17 -19.19
CA LYS A 249 -20.53 -9.88 -18.51
C LYS A 249 -21.18 -8.59 -19.00
N HIS A 250 -20.40 -7.58 -19.35
CA HIS A 250 -20.90 -6.26 -19.78
C HIS A 250 -20.88 -6.08 -21.31
N ASN A 251 -20.61 -7.15 -22.08
CA ASN A 251 -20.57 -7.12 -23.53
C ASN A 251 -19.69 -6.00 -24.09
N TYR A 252 -18.46 -5.88 -23.57
CA TYR A 252 -17.45 -4.99 -24.13
C TYR A 252 -16.84 -5.59 -25.39
N HIS A 253 -16.23 -4.72 -26.21
CA HIS A 253 -15.55 -5.07 -27.44
C HIS A 253 -14.08 -4.67 -27.37
N LYS A 254 -13.28 -5.11 -28.32
CA LYS A 254 -11.84 -4.88 -28.34
C LYS A 254 -11.48 -3.38 -28.37
N GLU A 255 -12.28 -2.58 -29.02
CA GLU A 255 -12.16 -1.11 -29.08
C GLU A 255 -12.41 -0.41 -27.76
N ASP A 256 -13.10 -1.06 -26.82
CA ASP A 256 -13.37 -0.54 -25.47
C ASP A 256 -12.17 -0.77 -24.51
N ILE A 257 -11.14 -1.48 -24.99
CA ILE A 257 -9.92 -1.72 -24.20
C ILE A 257 -8.95 -0.56 -24.43
N HIS A 258 -8.53 0.05 -23.32
CA HIS A 258 -7.59 1.15 -23.27
C HIS A 258 -6.36 0.79 -22.44
N TYR A 259 -5.25 1.50 -22.67
CA TYR A 259 -4.01 1.33 -21.92
C TYR A 259 -3.60 2.67 -21.31
N TRP A 260 -3.64 2.75 -19.99
CA TRP A 260 -3.39 3.98 -19.24
C TRP A 260 -2.28 3.79 -18.22
N TYR A 261 -1.67 4.88 -17.81
CA TYR A 261 -0.60 4.88 -16.85
C TYR A 261 -1.11 5.04 -15.42
N HIS A 262 -0.46 4.35 -14.48
CA HIS A 262 -0.61 4.56 -13.06
C HIS A 262 0.77 4.71 -12.42
N GLY A 263 0.96 5.76 -11.63
CA GLY A 263 2.18 6.02 -10.88
C GLY A 263 1.93 5.85 -9.38
N SER A 264 2.85 5.20 -8.69
CA SER A 264 2.84 5.05 -7.25
C SER A 264 4.26 5.05 -6.69
N ARG A 265 4.40 5.21 -5.37
CA ARG A 265 5.70 5.09 -4.71
C ARG A 265 6.23 3.66 -4.82
N ASN A 266 7.57 3.51 -4.86
CA ASN A 266 8.20 2.18 -4.96
C ASN A 266 7.71 1.20 -3.89
N MET A 267 7.52 1.69 -2.68
CA MET A 267 7.06 0.89 -1.55
C MET A 267 5.69 0.22 -1.78
N ASN A 268 4.81 0.82 -2.60
CA ASN A 268 3.49 0.28 -2.94
C ASN A 268 3.52 -0.69 -4.12
N CYS A 269 4.59 -0.66 -4.93
CA CYS A 269 4.61 -1.38 -6.21
C CYS A 269 4.49 -2.89 -6.04
N LEU A 270 5.06 -3.47 -4.98
CA LEU A 270 4.92 -4.91 -4.70
C LEU A 270 3.46 -5.28 -4.44
N SER A 271 2.74 -4.48 -3.65
CA SER A 271 1.32 -4.68 -3.39
C SER A 271 0.47 -4.53 -4.65
N ILE A 272 0.79 -3.56 -5.51
CA ILE A 272 0.11 -3.39 -6.80
C ILE A 272 0.35 -4.59 -7.73
N LEU A 273 1.56 -5.14 -7.76
CA LEU A 273 1.83 -6.36 -8.56
C LEU A 273 1.02 -7.56 -8.07
N HIS A 274 0.91 -7.75 -6.76
CA HIS A 274 0.18 -8.86 -6.17
C HIS A 274 -1.33 -8.68 -6.24
N ASN A 275 -1.85 -7.55 -5.77
CA ASN A 275 -3.29 -7.31 -5.61
C ASN A 275 -3.94 -6.59 -6.80
N GLY A 276 -3.16 -5.97 -7.70
CA GLY A 276 -3.65 -5.00 -8.67
C GLY A 276 -3.99 -3.66 -8.01
N LEU A 277 -4.68 -2.80 -8.75
CA LEU A 277 -5.29 -1.59 -8.21
C LEU A 277 -6.67 -1.96 -7.66
N ILE A 278 -6.86 -1.82 -6.36
CA ILE A 278 -8.07 -2.24 -5.65
C ILE A 278 -8.76 -1.01 -5.06
N LEU A 279 -10.08 -0.97 -5.21
CA LEU A 279 -10.94 -0.05 -4.47
C LEU A 279 -11.27 -0.66 -3.10
N ASN A 280 -11.11 0.11 -2.05
CA ASN A 280 -11.67 -0.28 -0.77
C ASN A 280 -13.13 0.17 -0.70
N PRO A 281 -14.11 -0.75 -0.85
CA PRO A 281 -15.52 -0.39 -1.00
C PRO A 281 -16.13 0.17 0.29
N LYS A 282 -15.51 -0.06 1.45
CA LYS A 282 -16.04 0.31 2.76
C LYS A 282 -15.44 1.61 3.31
N ALA A 283 -14.30 2.10 2.78
CA ALA A 283 -13.69 3.34 3.25
C ALA A 283 -14.58 4.56 2.95
N PRO A 284 -14.62 5.57 3.85
CA PRO A 284 -15.31 6.82 3.58
C PRO A 284 -14.74 7.48 2.32
N LYS A 285 -15.62 8.02 1.46
CA LYS A 285 -15.29 8.38 0.08
C LYS A 285 -15.32 9.89 -0.12
N VAL A 286 -14.35 10.60 0.44
CA VAL A 286 -14.24 12.06 0.31
C VAL A 286 -12.79 12.46 0.07
N GLY A 287 -12.57 13.49 -0.77
CA GLY A 287 -11.26 14.13 -0.91
C GLY A 287 -10.63 14.05 -2.28
N HIS A 288 -10.92 13.06 -3.11
CA HIS A 288 -10.41 13.01 -4.49
C HIS A 288 -11.24 13.90 -5.42
N MET A 289 -10.63 14.47 -6.46
CA MET A 289 -11.29 15.43 -7.37
C MET A 289 -12.55 14.87 -8.02
N PHE A 290 -12.57 13.58 -8.35
CA PHE A 290 -13.66 12.90 -9.07
C PHE A 290 -14.20 11.69 -8.31
N GLY A 291 -14.25 11.77 -6.99
CA GLY A 291 -14.72 10.68 -6.14
C GLY A 291 -13.68 9.59 -5.92
N TYR A 292 -14.06 8.58 -5.14
CA TYR A 292 -13.19 7.48 -4.77
C TYR A 292 -13.17 6.43 -5.89
N GLY A 293 -12.15 6.49 -6.71
CA GLY A 293 -11.95 5.61 -7.85
C GLY A 293 -10.47 5.27 -8.07
N ILE A 294 -10.19 4.43 -9.05
CA ILE A 294 -8.85 4.15 -9.55
C ILE A 294 -8.51 5.23 -10.58
N TYR A 295 -7.49 6.02 -10.27
CA TYR A 295 -7.03 7.13 -11.10
C TYR A 295 -5.94 6.69 -12.06
N LEU A 296 -6.16 6.94 -13.35
CA LEU A 296 -5.29 6.58 -14.44
C LEU A 296 -5.02 7.81 -15.32
N ALA A 297 -3.91 7.83 -16.02
CA ALA A 297 -3.58 8.94 -16.90
C ALA A 297 -3.24 8.47 -18.33
N PRO A 298 -3.79 9.13 -19.37
CA PRO A 298 -3.39 8.88 -20.76
C PRO A 298 -1.92 9.24 -21.03
N LYS A 299 -1.33 10.17 -20.26
CA LYS A 299 0.06 10.63 -20.42
C LYS A 299 0.95 10.10 -19.31
N ALA A 300 2.05 9.43 -19.68
CA ALA A 300 3.05 8.92 -18.73
C ALA A 300 3.58 10.02 -17.79
N LYS A 301 3.83 11.23 -18.31
CA LYS A 301 4.34 12.37 -17.53
C LYS A 301 3.52 12.66 -16.27
N LYS A 302 2.18 12.55 -16.36
CA LYS A 302 1.29 12.76 -15.21
C LYS A 302 1.54 11.71 -14.14
N SER A 303 1.52 10.44 -14.52
CA SER A 303 1.69 9.31 -13.60
C SER A 303 3.11 9.23 -13.01
N ILE A 304 4.14 9.61 -13.77
CA ILE A 304 5.53 9.71 -13.26
C ILE A 304 5.62 10.69 -12.08
N GLY A 305 4.82 11.77 -12.09
CA GLY A 305 4.75 12.72 -10.97
C GLY A 305 4.35 12.10 -9.61
N TYR A 306 3.76 10.91 -9.62
CA TYR A 306 3.36 10.15 -8.42
C TYR A 306 4.32 9.01 -8.08
N THR A 307 5.40 8.81 -8.85
CA THR A 307 6.40 7.78 -8.56
C THR A 307 7.48 8.28 -7.60
N SER A 308 8.27 7.36 -7.06
CA SER A 308 9.42 7.71 -6.22
C SER A 308 10.59 8.35 -6.98
N LEU A 309 10.49 8.53 -8.32
CA LEU A 309 11.57 9.06 -9.13
C LEU A 309 11.95 10.47 -8.69
N LYS A 310 13.25 10.73 -8.58
CA LYS A 310 13.79 12.05 -8.24
C LYS A 310 13.25 13.12 -9.18
N GLY A 311 12.72 14.19 -8.59
CA GLY A 311 12.08 15.28 -9.35
C GLY A 311 10.60 15.05 -9.68
N SER A 312 9.97 13.98 -9.19
CA SER A 312 8.52 13.80 -9.29
C SER A 312 7.78 14.94 -8.58
N CYS A 313 6.79 15.53 -9.25
CA CYS A 313 6.21 16.81 -8.82
C CYS A 313 5.19 16.67 -7.67
N TRP A 314 4.54 15.52 -7.51
CA TRP A 314 3.46 15.36 -6.53
C TRP A 314 3.91 14.68 -5.23
N VAL A 315 4.84 13.74 -5.31
CA VAL A 315 5.30 12.98 -4.13
C VAL A 315 6.74 13.33 -3.74
N HIS A 316 7.37 14.28 -4.45
CA HIS A 316 8.75 14.72 -4.19
C HIS A 316 9.72 13.54 -4.05
N GLY A 317 9.67 12.64 -5.03
CA GLY A 317 10.50 11.44 -5.05
C GLY A 317 11.99 11.76 -4.99
N THR A 318 12.73 10.91 -4.33
CA THR A 318 14.19 11.06 -4.11
C THR A 318 14.99 9.87 -4.65
N SER A 319 14.33 8.88 -5.22
CA SER A 319 14.96 7.66 -5.74
C SER A 319 15.47 7.87 -7.15
N ASP A 320 16.64 7.33 -7.44
CA ASP A 320 17.18 7.31 -8.81
C ASP A 320 16.51 6.25 -9.70
N LYS A 321 15.76 5.35 -9.10
CA LYS A 321 14.98 4.31 -9.76
C LYS A 321 13.53 4.32 -9.26
N ALA A 322 12.58 4.26 -10.19
CA ALA A 322 11.15 4.15 -9.88
C ALA A 322 10.43 3.28 -10.90
N TYR A 323 9.14 3.03 -10.65
CA TYR A 323 8.33 2.19 -11.51
C TYR A 323 7.04 2.87 -11.91
N LEU A 324 6.65 2.64 -13.17
CA LEU A 324 5.43 3.13 -13.78
C LEU A 324 4.63 1.93 -14.28
N PHE A 325 3.36 1.86 -13.92
CA PHE A 325 2.46 0.81 -14.40
C PHE A 325 1.76 1.24 -15.68
N VAL A 326 1.59 0.30 -16.60
CA VAL A 326 0.64 0.38 -17.71
C VAL A 326 -0.50 -0.58 -17.38
N MET A 327 -1.69 -0.02 -17.25
CA MET A 327 -2.91 -0.74 -16.91
C MET A 327 -3.74 -0.96 -18.16
N LYS A 328 -4.20 -2.21 -18.38
CA LYS A 328 -5.26 -2.52 -19.33
C LYS A 328 -6.59 -2.22 -18.67
N THR A 329 -7.40 -1.41 -19.30
CA THR A 329 -8.65 -0.88 -18.73
C THR A 329 -9.78 -1.03 -19.72
N VAL A 330 -11.00 -1.31 -19.26
CA VAL A 330 -12.16 -1.43 -20.13
C VAL A 330 -13.26 -0.45 -19.73
N TYR A 331 -13.71 0.35 -20.69
CA TYR A 331 -14.91 1.20 -20.63
C TYR A 331 -15.30 1.63 -22.02
N LYS A 332 -16.59 1.95 -22.26
CA LYS A 332 -17.11 2.37 -23.58
C LYS A 332 -17.91 3.67 -23.54
N SER A 333 -18.40 4.07 -22.40
CA SER A 333 -19.27 5.25 -22.26
C SER A 333 -18.83 6.12 -21.08
N PRO A 334 -17.68 6.82 -21.17
CA PRO A 334 -17.21 7.64 -20.07
C PRO A 334 -18.06 8.88 -19.85
N TYR A 335 -18.24 9.28 -18.60
CA TYR A 335 -18.75 10.59 -18.23
C TYR A 335 -17.66 11.64 -18.44
N HIS A 336 -17.85 12.52 -19.44
CA HIS A 336 -16.87 13.54 -19.79
C HIS A 336 -16.97 14.77 -18.88
N VAL A 337 -15.85 15.18 -18.31
CA VAL A 337 -15.72 16.37 -17.46
C VAL A 337 -14.73 17.35 -18.09
N TYR A 338 -15.18 18.55 -18.40
CA TYR A 338 -14.37 19.63 -18.96
C TYR A 338 -14.04 20.71 -17.92
N THR A 339 -14.90 20.89 -16.92
CA THR A 339 -14.72 21.84 -15.82
C THR A 339 -15.09 21.17 -14.52
N TRP A 340 -14.20 21.24 -13.55
CA TRP A 340 -14.43 20.63 -12.23
C TRP A 340 -15.35 21.50 -11.37
N THR A 341 -16.19 20.85 -10.58
CA THR A 341 -16.98 21.46 -9.51
C THR A 341 -16.86 20.63 -8.22
N SER A 342 -17.08 21.24 -7.07
CA SER A 342 -16.96 20.57 -5.77
C SER A 342 -17.87 19.33 -5.63
N GLY A 343 -19.03 19.32 -6.29
CA GLY A 343 -19.93 18.16 -6.32
C GLY A 343 -19.32 16.90 -6.93
N MET A 344 -18.27 17.03 -7.75
CA MET A 344 -17.59 15.90 -8.38
C MET A 344 -16.74 15.09 -7.39
N LYS A 345 -16.39 15.63 -6.23
CA LYS A 345 -15.72 14.91 -5.15
C LYS A 345 -16.53 13.69 -4.65
N SER A 346 -17.81 13.66 -4.90
CA SER A 346 -18.72 12.60 -4.47
C SER A 346 -19.17 11.66 -5.61
N LEU A 347 -18.49 11.68 -6.78
CA LEU A 347 -18.80 10.75 -7.86
C LEU A 347 -18.57 9.29 -7.43
N THR A 348 -19.49 8.45 -7.86
CA THR A 348 -19.47 7.00 -7.64
C THR A 348 -19.99 6.29 -8.88
N LYS A 349 -19.80 4.98 -8.98
CA LYS A 349 -20.35 4.18 -10.09
C LYS A 349 -21.86 4.42 -10.29
N SER A 350 -22.64 4.52 -9.22
CA SER A 350 -24.07 4.79 -9.30
C SER A 350 -24.42 6.21 -9.75
N ARG A 351 -23.63 7.20 -9.34
CA ARG A 351 -23.87 8.62 -9.69
C ARG A 351 -23.51 8.96 -11.13
N ILE A 352 -22.59 8.24 -11.73
CA ILE A 352 -22.24 8.43 -13.15
C ILE A 352 -23.10 7.59 -14.09
N SER A 353 -23.93 6.67 -13.56
CA SER A 353 -24.81 5.82 -14.40
C SER A 353 -25.64 6.64 -15.37
N PRO A 354 -25.75 6.27 -16.66
CA PRO A 354 -25.34 4.98 -17.28
C PRO A 354 -23.87 4.89 -17.73
N HIS A 355 -23.04 5.87 -17.40
CA HIS A 355 -21.64 5.87 -17.77
C HIS A 355 -20.85 4.84 -16.92
N ASP A 356 -19.72 4.37 -17.45
CA ASP A 356 -18.90 3.30 -16.87
C ASP A 356 -17.50 3.73 -16.42
N ALA A 357 -17.12 4.98 -16.71
CA ALA A 357 -15.89 5.64 -16.26
C ALA A 357 -16.10 7.16 -16.19
N VAL A 358 -15.19 7.89 -15.58
CA VAL A 358 -15.05 9.35 -15.77
C VAL A 358 -13.84 9.62 -16.65
N PHE A 359 -14.00 10.48 -17.65
CA PHE A 359 -12.90 11.03 -18.44
C PHE A 359 -12.85 12.55 -18.22
N ALA A 360 -11.91 12.99 -17.40
CA ALA A 360 -11.71 14.39 -17.10
C ALA A 360 -10.65 14.98 -18.04
N HIS A 361 -11.07 16.00 -18.82
CA HIS A 361 -10.23 16.61 -19.85
C HIS A 361 -9.28 17.66 -19.27
N ALA A 362 -8.09 17.72 -19.82
CA ALA A 362 -7.17 18.83 -19.60
C ALA A 362 -7.81 20.15 -20.09
N GLY A 363 -7.59 21.22 -19.33
CA GLY A 363 -8.17 22.53 -19.63
C GLY A 363 -8.15 23.44 -18.41
N THR A 364 -9.29 24.02 -18.08
CA THR A 364 -9.42 25.01 -17.00
C THR A 364 -9.04 24.47 -15.63
N SER A 365 -9.40 23.21 -15.33
CA SER A 365 -9.23 22.62 -13.99
C SER A 365 -8.09 21.61 -13.89
N LEU A 366 -7.67 21.01 -15.01
CA LEU A 366 -6.63 19.99 -15.05
C LEU A 366 -5.54 20.32 -16.06
N ARG A 367 -4.29 20.06 -15.70
CA ARG A 367 -3.14 20.19 -16.62
C ARG A 367 -3.04 19.03 -17.62
N ASN A 368 -3.57 17.87 -17.29
CA ASN A 368 -3.56 16.66 -18.12
C ASN A 368 -4.86 15.90 -17.93
N ASP A 369 -5.25 15.17 -18.97
CA ASP A 369 -6.39 14.27 -18.90
C ASP A 369 -6.24 13.25 -17.78
N GLU A 370 -7.39 12.79 -17.26
CA GLU A 370 -7.47 11.81 -16.19
C GLU A 370 -8.66 10.88 -16.45
N VAL A 371 -8.44 9.60 -16.20
CA VAL A 371 -9.48 8.57 -16.26
C VAL A 371 -9.70 8.03 -14.86
N VAL A 372 -10.97 7.95 -14.43
CA VAL A 372 -11.32 7.40 -13.13
C VAL A 372 -12.27 6.22 -13.30
N ILE A 373 -11.88 5.08 -12.74
CA ILE A 373 -12.60 3.81 -12.79
C ILE A 373 -13.16 3.52 -11.40
N PHE A 374 -14.43 3.08 -11.33
CA PHE A 374 -15.16 2.82 -10.09
C PHE A 374 -15.46 1.33 -9.85
N ASP A 375 -14.80 0.45 -10.61
CA ASP A 375 -14.85 -1.00 -10.40
C ASP A 375 -13.46 -1.58 -10.68
N ASP A 376 -12.86 -2.22 -9.70
CA ASP A 376 -11.51 -2.75 -9.83
C ASP A 376 -11.40 -3.93 -10.81
N ALA A 377 -12.52 -4.56 -11.16
CA ALA A 377 -12.57 -5.55 -12.23
C ALA A 377 -12.46 -4.94 -13.65
N GLN A 378 -12.61 -3.61 -13.80
CA GLN A 378 -12.39 -2.92 -15.09
C GLN A 378 -10.91 -2.70 -15.42
N VAL A 379 -10.00 -3.09 -14.53
CA VAL A 379 -8.57 -2.80 -14.69
C VAL A 379 -7.71 -4.00 -14.33
N THR A 380 -6.68 -4.28 -15.16
CA THR A 380 -5.64 -5.27 -14.86
C THR A 380 -4.26 -4.76 -15.30
N LEU A 381 -3.21 -5.43 -14.85
CA LEU A 381 -1.82 -5.09 -15.15
C LEU A 381 -1.45 -5.50 -16.59
N GLN A 382 -0.69 -4.67 -17.30
CA GLN A 382 -0.13 -5.02 -18.60
C GLN A 382 1.40 -4.96 -18.59
N TYR A 383 1.97 -3.84 -18.10
CA TYR A 383 3.41 -3.67 -17.97
C TYR A 383 3.76 -2.98 -16.66
N ILE A 384 4.96 -3.29 -16.16
CA ILE A 384 5.69 -2.45 -15.24
C ILE A 384 6.95 -1.94 -15.95
N ILE A 385 7.15 -0.62 -15.95
CA ILE A 385 8.25 0.07 -16.61
C ILE A 385 9.19 0.60 -15.55
N GLU A 386 10.45 0.20 -15.60
CA GLU A 386 11.52 0.77 -14.78
C GLU A 386 11.95 2.11 -15.37
N LEU A 387 11.98 3.11 -14.51
CA LEU A 387 12.40 4.47 -14.79
C LEU A 387 13.73 4.76 -14.08
N LYS A 388 14.56 5.57 -14.71
CA LYS A 388 15.80 6.11 -14.12
C LYS A 388 15.85 7.62 -14.23
N THR A 389 16.50 8.26 -13.28
CA THR A 389 16.81 9.70 -13.38
C THR A 389 17.62 9.97 -14.63
N ILE A 390 17.25 11.05 -15.32
CA ILE A 390 18.04 11.58 -16.44
C ILE A 390 19.21 12.30 -15.79
N GLU A 391 20.44 11.81 -16.00
CA GLU A 391 21.63 12.58 -15.68
C GLU A 391 21.64 13.81 -16.59
N THR A 392 21.27 14.97 -16.07
CA THR A 392 21.55 16.22 -16.72
C THR A 392 23.07 16.34 -16.82
N GLN A 393 23.60 16.26 -18.04
CA GLN A 393 24.98 16.62 -18.31
C GLN A 393 25.16 18.13 -18.03
N ASN A 394 25.24 18.49 -16.74
CA ASN A 394 25.74 19.79 -16.32
C ASN A 394 27.25 19.70 -16.31
N GLY A 395 27.87 20.21 -17.35
CA GLY A 395 29.33 20.39 -17.36
C GLY A 395 29.92 20.38 -18.76
N ARG A 396 29.57 21.36 -19.57
CA ARG A 396 30.52 21.92 -20.56
C ARG A 396 30.31 23.43 -20.60
N GLU A 397 31.05 24.10 -19.81
CA GLU A 397 31.69 25.34 -20.21
C GLU A 397 33.14 25.05 -20.60
#